data_5bc0300135223375d1f7581fd270636d
#
_entry.id   5bc0300135223375d1f7581fd270636d
#
_cell.length_a   1.000
_cell.length_b   1.000
_cell.length_c   1.000
_cell.angle_alpha   90.00
_cell.angle_beta   90.00
_cell.angle_gamma   90.00
#
_symmetry.space_group_name_H-M   'P 1'
#
loop_
_entity.id
_entity.type
_entity.pdbx_description
1 polymer ?
#
loop_
_entity_poly.entity_id
_entity_poly.type
_entity_poly.pdbx_seq_one_letter_code
_entity_poly.pdbx_strand_id
1 'polypeptide(L)'
;MGTWSLVSWEERDAAGGVSYPLGPNAIGQLTYTRDGHMSAQLMRPGSPRFASEDWRQATTEDKSSAWGNYFGYFGTFSIDVVNKAVVHHIQGSWFPNLVGTEQIRHFRFDGDQLILDAETEWGNVHIVWKKVAAHTS
;
A
#
# COMPACT_ATOMS: atom_id res chain seq x y z
N MET A 1 16.08 -1.03 -2.83
CA MET A 1 15.58 -2.09 -3.73
C MET A 1 15.32 -3.35 -2.94
N GLY A 2 14.23 -4.00 -3.19
CA GLY A 2 13.85 -5.22 -2.50
C GLY A 2 12.38 -5.24 -2.13
N THR A 3 12.07 -6.06 -1.15
CA THR A 3 10.71 -6.32 -0.72
C THR A 3 10.57 -6.00 0.77
N TRP A 4 9.46 -5.37 1.11
CA TRP A 4 9.09 -5.03 2.49
C TRP A 4 7.73 -5.60 2.83
N SER A 5 7.55 -6.01 4.07
CA SER A 5 6.25 -6.41 4.61
C SER A 5 5.65 -5.27 5.44
N LEU A 6 4.33 -5.16 5.42
CA LEU A 6 3.63 -4.10 6.13
C LEU A 6 3.70 -4.31 7.64
N VAL A 7 4.08 -3.25 8.36
CA VAL A 7 3.99 -3.18 9.81
C VAL A 7 2.70 -2.49 10.22
N SER A 8 2.44 -1.30 9.65
CA SER A 8 1.23 -0.54 9.94
C SER A 8 0.90 0.45 8.84
N TRP A 9 -0.39 0.70 8.65
CA TRP A 9 -0.89 1.79 7.84
C TRP A 9 -1.89 2.57 8.67
N GLU A 10 -1.53 3.80 9.02
CA GLU A 10 -2.41 4.69 9.77
C GLU A 10 -2.59 6.01 9.05
N GLU A 11 -3.73 6.63 9.30
CA GLU A 11 -4.03 7.98 8.85
C GLU A 11 -4.32 8.85 10.07
N ARG A 12 -3.84 10.10 10.04
CA ARG A 12 -4.04 11.07 11.11
C ARG A 12 -4.77 12.27 10.54
N ASP A 13 -5.90 12.63 11.15
CA ASP A 13 -6.65 13.80 10.76
C ASP A 13 -6.07 15.09 11.37
N ALA A 14 -6.63 16.24 10.98
CA ALA A 14 -6.16 17.55 11.44
C ALA A 14 -6.35 17.75 12.96
N ALA A 15 -7.25 17.00 13.58
CA ALA A 15 -7.52 17.06 15.02
C ALA A 15 -6.64 16.08 15.81
N GLY A 16 -5.75 15.32 15.13
CA GLY A 16 -4.88 14.33 15.76
C GLY A 16 -5.52 12.97 15.96
N GLY A 17 -6.73 12.75 15.43
CA GLY A 17 -7.35 11.42 15.46
C GLY A 17 -6.62 10.44 14.54
N VAL A 18 -6.47 9.20 15.01
CA VAL A 18 -5.79 8.14 14.26
C VAL A 18 -6.81 7.12 13.81
N SER A 19 -6.74 6.73 12.54
CA SER A 19 -7.55 5.66 11.97
C SER A 19 -6.68 4.71 11.18
N TYR A 20 -7.18 3.49 10.98
CA TYR A 20 -6.48 2.44 10.24
C TYR A 20 -7.37 2.01 9.07
N PRO A 21 -7.06 2.43 7.84
CA PRO A 21 -7.95 2.16 6.69
C PRO A 21 -8.25 0.69 6.46
N LEU A 22 -7.26 -0.19 6.71
CA LEU A 22 -7.45 -1.65 6.61
C LEU A 22 -7.33 -2.34 7.98
N GLY A 23 -7.55 -1.59 9.07
CA GLY A 23 -7.46 -2.12 10.42
C GLY A 23 -6.03 -2.09 10.98
N PRO A 24 -5.89 -2.25 12.32
CA PRO A 24 -4.58 -2.18 12.97
C PRO A 24 -3.67 -3.36 12.65
N ASN A 25 -4.21 -4.44 12.09
CA ASN A 25 -3.47 -5.67 11.78
C ASN A 25 -3.34 -5.91 10.28
N ALA A 26 -3.46 -4.88 9.46
CA ALA A 26 -3.32 -5.00 8.01
C ALA A 26 -2.01 -5.69 7.62
N ILE A 27 -2.09 -6.49 6.57
CA ILE A 27 -0.92 -7.17 5.99
C ILE A 27 -0.65 -6.58 4.60
N GLY A 28 0.57 -6.73 4.12
CA GLY A 28 0.89 -6.20 2.80
C GLY A 28 2.33 -6.44 2.39
N GLN A 29 2.58 -6.13 1.13
CA GLN A 29 3.90 -6.27 0.53
C GLN A 29 4.16 -5.08 -0.38
N LEU A 30 5.35 -4.51 -0.27
CA LEU A 30 5.83 -3.44 -1.12
C LEU A 30 7.12 -3.92 -1.78
N THR A 31 7.20 -3.77 -3.09
CA THR A 31 8.40 -4.16 -3.85
C THR A 31 8.88 -3.01 -4.71
N TYR A 32 10.18 -2.75 -4.65
CA TYR A 32 10.89 -1.86 -5.56
C TYR A 32 11.98 -2.65 -6.26
N THR A 33 12.01 -2.61 -7.59
CA THR A 33 13.03 -3.29 -8.37
C THR A 33 14.13 -2.32 -8.81
N ARG A 34 15.31 -2.86 -9.15
CA ARG A 34 16.44 -2.05 -9.60
C ARG A 34 16.18 -1.34 -10.92
N ASP A 35 15.33 -1.92 -11.76
CA ASP A 35 14.98 -1.35 -13.05
C ASP A 35 13.82 -0.35 -12.99
N GLY A 36 13.44 0.10 -11.79
CA GLY A 36 12.53 1.21 -11.60
C GLY A 36 11.05 0.87 -11.54
N HIS A 37 10.70 -0.37 -11.25
CA HIS A 37 9.32 -0.81 -11.11
C HIS A 37 8.94 -0.99 -9.65
N MET A 38 7.67 -0.79 -9.33
CA MET A 38 7.16 -0.95 -7.97
C MET A 38 5.78 -1.57 -7.98
N SER A 39 5.46 -2.23 -6.86
CA SER A 39 4.13 -2.77 -6.59
C SER A 39 3.85 -2.69 -5.09
N ALA A 40 2.65 -2.27 -4.74
CA ALA A 40 2.19 -2.22 -3.35
C ALA A 40 0.86 -2.94 -3.25
N GLN A 41 0.77 -3.89 -2.33
CA GLN A 41 -0.43 -4.70 -2.09
C GLN A 41 -0.68 -4.74 -0.59
N LEU A 42 -1.86 -4.29 -0.18
CA LEU A 42 -2.23 -4.24 1.23
C LEU A 42 -3.62 -4.85 1.39
N MET A 43 -3.84 -5.53 2.51
CA MET A 43 -5.09 -6.25 2.71
C MET A 43 -5.45 -6.30 4.21
N ARG A 44 -6.74 -6.20 4.50
CA ARG A 44 -7.26 -6.54 5.83
C ARG A 44 -7.25 -8.05 5.97
N PRO A 45 -6.60 -8.62 7.01
CA PRO A 45 -6.63 -10.06 7.22
C PRO A 45 -8.02 -10.53 7.65
N GLY A 46 -8.29 -11.81 7.40
CA GLY A 46 -9.56 -12.41 7.81
C GLY A 46 -10.75 -12.06 6.94
N SER A 47 -10.51 -11.59 5.70
CA SER A 47 -11.60 -11.30 4.76
C SER A 47 -12.44 -12.55 4.51
N PRO A 48 -13.79 -12.44 4.52
CA PRO A 48 -14.65 -13.60 4.33
C PRO A 48 -14.43 -14.27 2.99
N ARG A 49 -14.44 -15.59 2.98
CA ARG A 49 -14.38 -16.36 1.74
C ARG A 49 -15.71 -16.25 1.00
N PHE A 50 -15.65 -16.30 -0.32
CA PHE A 50 -16.85 -16.31 -1.16
C PHE A 50 -17.49 -17.70 -1.13
N ALA A 51 -18.81 -17.74 -1.33
CA ALA A 51 -19.54 -19.00 -1.42
C ALA A 51 -19.10 -19.83 -2.64
N SER A 52 -18.83 -19.17 -3.77
CA SER A 52 -18.31 -19.84 -4.98
C SER A 52 -16.80 -19.77 -5.02
N GLU A 53 -16.16 -20.87 -5.44
CA GLU A 53 -14.72 -20.89 -5.71
C GLU A 53 -14.39 -20.22 -7.08
N ASP A 54 -15.41 -19.91 -7.90
CA ASP A 54 -15.25 -19.14 -9.12
C ASP A 54 -15.43 -17.66 -8.79
N TRP A 55 -14.37 -16.87 -8.82
CA TRP A 55 -14.40 -15.46 -8.49
C TRP A 55 -15.39 -14.65 -9.36
N ARG A 56 -15.68 -15.13 -10.58
CA ARG A 56 -16.61 -14.48 -11.50
C ARG A 56 -18.07 -14.65 -11.08
N GLN A 57 -18.35 -15.59 -10.17
CA GLN A 57 -19.67 -15.86 -9.61
C GLN A 57 -19.88 -15.17 -8.26
N ALA A 58 -19.03 -14.22 -7.92
CA ALA A 58 -19.13 -13.49 -6.67
C ALA A 58 -20.42 -12.68 -6.60
N THR A 59 -21.04 -12.66 -5.42
CA THR A 59 -22.19 -11.80 -5.16
C THR A 59 -21.77 -10.33 -5.11
N THR A 60 -22.72 -9.41 -5.21
CA THR A 60 -22.46 -7.98 -5.04
C THR A 60 -21.85 -7.69 -3.66
N GLU A 61 -22.34 -8.35 -2.63
CA GLU A 61 -21.82 -8.19 -1.26
C GLU A 61 -20.38 -8.69 -1.14
N ASP A 62 -20.06 -9.84 -1.74
CA ASP A 62 -18.70 -10.38 -1.76
C ASP A 62 -17.74 -9.43 -2.46
N LYS A 63 -18.14 -8.89 -3.60
CA LYS A 63 -17.33 -7.93 -4.37
C LYS A 63 -17.06 -6.66 -3.58
N SER A 64 -18.09 -6.11 -2.94
CA SER A 64 -17.98 -4.91 -2.13
C SER A 64 -17.03 -5.12 -0.95
N SER A 65 -17.19 -6.24 -0.24
CA SER A 65 -16.33 -6.58 0.89
C SER A 65 -14.88 -6.76 0.46
N ALA A 66 -14.64 -7.52 -0.60
CA ALA A 66 -13.29 -7.77 -1.10
C ALA A 66 -12.62 -6.47 -1.55
N TRP A 67 -13.34 -5.62 -2.27
CA TRP A 67 -12.81 -4.34 -2.72
C TRP A 67 -12.46 -3.41 -1.56
N GLY A 68 -13.34 -3.34 -0.55
CA GLY A 68 -13.14 -2.48 0.62
C GLY A 68 -12.04 -2.96 1.57
N ASN A 69 -11.63 -4.23 1.48
CA ASN A 69 -10.60 -4.82 2.32
C ASN A 69 -9.25 -4.94 1.62
N TYR A 70 -9.10 -4.33 0.47
CA TYR A 70 -7.87 -4.43 -0.33
C TYR A 70 -7.46 -3.07 -0.87
N PHE A 71 -6.14 -2.89 -0.98
CA PHE A 71 -5.53 -1.73 -1.62
C PHE A 71 -4.35 -2.25 -2.45
N GLY A 72 -4.35 -1.95 -3.74
CA GLY A 72 -3.24 -2.40 -4.57
C GLY A 72 -3.03 -1.52 -5.79
N TYR A 73 -1.76 -1.26 -6.09
CA TYR A 73 -1.37 -0.63 -7.34
C TYR A 73 0.05 -1.01 -7.73
N PHE A 74 0.38 -0.78 -8.97
CA PHE A 74 1.72 -0.98 -9.48
C PHE A 74 2.06 0.08 -10.52
N GLY A 75 3.34 0.22 -10.79
CA GLY A 75 3.83 1.13 -11.80
C GLY A 75 5.34 1.24 -11.75
N THR A 76 5.84 2.42 -12.07
CA THR A 76 7.25 2.75 -11.97
C THR A 76 7.47 3.70 -10.80
N PHE A 77 8.73 3.91 -10.43
CA PHE A 77 9.05 4.88 -9.39
C PHE A 77 10.30 5.68 -9.74
N SER A 78 10.38 6.86 -9.19
CA SER A 78 11.57 7.68 -9.21
C SER A 78 11.86 8.21 -7.80
N ILE A 79 13.12 8.58 -7.55
CA ILE A 79 13.54 9.06 -6.23
C ILE A 79 13.97 10.51 -6.35
N ASP A 80 13.38 11.37 -5.53
CA ASP A 80 13.79 12.75 -5.33
C ASP A 80 14.72 12.79 -4.12
N VAL A 81 16.02 12.84 -4.38
CA VAL A 81 17.04 12.77 -3.32
C VAL A 81 17.01 14.03 -2.46
N VAL A 82 16.75 15.19 -3.05
CA VAL A 82 16.74 16.47 -2.35
C VAL A 82 15.63 16.52 -1.30
N ASN A 83 14.43 16.13 -1.69
CA ASN A 83 13.26 16.17 -0.81
C ASN A 83 13.03 14.87 -0.04
N LYS A 84 13.89 13.87 -0.23
CA LYS A 84 13.75 12.53 0.36
C LYS A 84 12.36 11.97 0.11
N ALA A 85 11.96 11.96 -1.14
CA ALA A 85 10.66 11.47 -1.57
C ALA A 85 10.83 10.40 -2.63
N VAL A 86 9.95 9.41 -2.60
CA VAL A 86 9.75 8.47 -3.69
C VAL A 86 8.43 8.83 -4.37
N VAL A 87 8.45 8.84 -5.69
CA VAL A 87 7.27 9.12 -6.50
C VAL A 87 6.83 7.85 -7.18
N HIS A 88 5.63 7.39 -6.88
CA HIS A 88 5.02 6.24 -7.55
C HIS A 88 4.22 6.74 -8.74
N HIS A 89 4.60 6.30 -9.94
CA HIS A 89 3.89 6.59 -11.19
C HIS A 89 2.94 5.42 -11.46
N ILE A 90 1.66 5.61 -11.20
CA ILE A 90 0.69 4.52 -11.14
C ILE A 90 0.25 4.13 -12.56
N GLN A 91 0.47 2.87 -12.93
CA GLN A 91 0.07 2.29 -14.22
C GLN A 91 -1.19 1.44 -14.11
N GLY A 92 -1.39 0.78 -12.97
CA GLY A 92 -2.57 -0.02 -12.70
C GLY A 92 -2.93 0.06 -11.22
N SER A 93 -4.23 0.02 -10.90
CA SER A 93 -4.71 0.16 -9.52
C SER A 93 -6.08 -0.49 -9.37
N TRP A 94 -6.33 -1.03 -8.19
CA TRP A 94 -7.65 -1.52 -7.81
C TRP A 94 -8.67 -0.35 -7.79
N PHE A 95 -8.24 0.86 -7.44
CA PHE A 95 -9.05 2.07 -7.54
C PHE A 95 -8.70 2.77 -8.85
N PRO A 96 -9.58 2.71 -9.87
CA PRO A 96 -9.23 3.19 -11.22
C PRO A 96 -8.78 4.65 -11.29
N ASN A 97 -9.25 5.49 -10.37
CA ASN A 97 -8.92 6.91 -10.37
C ASN A 97 -7.44 7.20 -10.12
N LEU A 98 -6.70 6.23 -9.55
CA LEU A 98 -5.26 6.40 -9.33
C LEU A 98 -4.43 6.16 -10.58
N VAL A 99 -4.97 5.49 -11.59
CA VAL A 99 -4.23 5.20 -12.83
C VAL A 99 -3.84 6.51 -13.53
N GLY A 100 -2.56 6.62 -13.86
CA GLY A 100 -2.00 7.81 -14.48
C GLY A 100 -1.63 8.93 -13.52
N THR A 101 -1.80 8.71 -12.22
CA THR A 101 -1.41 9.70 -11.19
C THR A 101 -0.01 9.44 -10.66
N GLU A 102 0.52 10.45 -9.99
CA GLU A 102 1.77 10.35 -9.23
C GLU A 102 1.44 10.40 -7.73
N GLN A 103 1.94 9.43 -6.98
CA GLN A 103 1.79 9.39 -5.53
C GLN A 103 3.14 9.69 -4.89
N ILE A 104 3.24 10.85 -4.25
CA ILE A 104 4.48 11.31 -3.63
C ILE A 104 4.50 10.86 -2.18
N ARG A 105 5.57 10.17 -1.78
CA ARG A 105 5.77 9.67 -0.43
C ARG A 105 7.12 10.13 0.10
N HIS A 106 7.13 10.84 1.21
CA HIS A 106 8.37 11.17 1.88
C HIS A 106 8.87 9.96 2.63
N PHE A 107 10.13 9.61 2.45
CA PHE A 107 10.69 8.39 3.02
C PHE A 107 11.77 8.68 4.04
N ARG A 108 11.89 7.80 5.01
CA ARG A 108 13.03 7.69 5.91
C ARG A 108 13.23 6.25 6.31
N PHE A 109 14.47 5.93 6.67
CA PHE A 109 14.81 4.61 7.15
C PHE A 109 15.08 4.66 8.63
N ASP A 110 14.63 3.65 9.35
CA ASP A 110 14.88 3.44 10.77
C ASP A 110 15.24 1.96 10.97
N GLY A 111 16.55 1.66 10.98
CA GLY A 111 17.03 0.28 10.97
C GLY A 111 16.58 -0.46 9.73
N ASP A 112 15.85 -1.55 9.90
CA ASP A 112 15.28 -2.34 8.81
C ASP A 112 13.90 -1.85 8.37
N GLN A 113 13.42 -0.73 8.90
CA GLN A 113 12.12 -0.17 8.58
C GLN A 113 12.25 0.95 7.55
N LEU A 114 11.30 0.96 6.62
CA LEU A 114 11.07 2.04 5.67
C LEU A 114 9.75 2.71 6.06
N ILE A 115 9.80 4.00 6.32
CA ILE A 115 8.63 4.78 6.72
C ILE A 115 8.27 5.72 5.58
N LEU A 116 7.03 5.64 5.13
CA LEU A 116 6.50 6.47 4.06
C LEU A 116 5.38 7.35 4.61
N ASP A 117 5.55 8.66 4.45
CA ASP A 117 4.59 9.66 4.88
C ASP A 117 4.08 10.46 3.69
N ALA A 118 2.80 10.78 3.71
CA ALA A 118 2.18 11.66 2.71
C ALA A 118 1.13 12.55 3.34
N GLU A 119 1.06 13.79 2.87
CA GLU A 119 -0.03 14.69 3.20
C GLU A 119 -1.10 14.57 2.12
N THR A 120 -2.36 14.44 2.55
CA THR A 120 -3.52 14.39 1.66
C THR A 120 -4.56 15.37 2.14
N GLU A 121 -5.59 15.64 1.30
CA GLU A 121 -6.73 16.47 1.69
C GLU A 121 -7.44 15.95 2.93
N TRP A 122 -7.36 14.64 3.17
CA TRP A 122 -8.08 13.93 4.22
C TRP A 122 -7.28 13.77 5.50
N GLY A 123 -5.98 14.09 5.47
CA GLY A 123 -5.06 13.94 6.59
C GLY A 123 -3.71 13.40 6.17
N ASN A 124 -2.91 13.01 7.15
CA ASN A 124 -1.57 12.49 6.91
C ASN A 124 -1.60 10.97 6.89
N VAL A 125 -0.99 10.40 5.86
CA VAL A 125 -0.79 8.96 5.73
C VAL A 125 0.57 8.62 6.29
N HIS A 126 0.62 7.60 7.16
CA HIS A 126 1.85 7.12 7.78
C HIS A 126 1.91 5.60 7.66
N ILE A 127 2.83 5.11 6.84
CA ILE A 127 2.94 3.68 6.55
C ILE A 127 4.33 3.21 6.93
N VAL A 128 4.40 2.15 7.73
CA VAL A 128 5.65 1.55 8.17
C VAL A 128 5.80 0.18 7.54
N TRP A 129 6.94 -0.03 6.90
CA TRP A 129 7.32 -1.26 6.23
C TRP A 129 8.60 -1.82 6.84
N LYS A 130 8.71 -3.13 6.87
CA LYS A 130 9.92 -3.82 7.36
C LYS A 130 10.56 -4.61 6.23
N LYS A 131 11.87 -4.46 6.08
CA LYS A 131 12.62 -5.17 5.05
C LYS A 131 12.51 -6.68 5.24
N VAL A 132 12.22 -7.38 4.16
CA VAL A 132 12.11 -8.83 4.13
C VAL A 132 13.41 -9.42 3.58
N ALA A 133 13.88 -10.48 4.21
CA ALA A 133 15.02 -11.22 3.70
C ALA A 133 14.67 -11.92 2.39
N ALA A 134 15.67 -12.15 1.54
CA ALA A 134 15.45 -12.89 0.31
C ALA A 134 14.89 -14.27 0.62
N HIS A 135 13.83 -14.66 -0.13
CA HIS A 135 13.25 -15.98 0.00
C HIS A 135 14.16 -16.99 -0.73
N THR A 136 14.53 -18.05 -0.02
CA THR A 136 15.28 -19.17 -0.59
C THR A 136 14.37 -20.39 -0.66
N SER A 137 14.21 -20.91 -1.85
CA SER A 137 13.37 -22.11 -2.07
C SER A 137 14.17 -23.39 -1.88
#